data_b442024bb68cc1879deb4b7f9099e68c
#
_entry.id   b442024bb68cc1879deb4b7f9099e68c
#
_cell.length_a   1.000
_cell.length_b   1.000
_cell.length_c   1.000
_cell.angle_alpha   90.00
_cell.angle_beta   90.00
_cell.angle_gamma   90.00
#
_symmetry.space_group_name_H-M   'P 1'
#
loop_
_entity.id
_entity.type
_entity.pdbx_description
1 polymer ?
#
loop_
_entity_poly.entity_id
_entity_poly.type
_entity_poly.pdbx_seq_one_letter_code
_entity_poly.pdbx_strand_id
1 'polypeptide(L)'
;TEIDRWLIEDVPFGDLTTHVLGIGERLGRMTFQAREILVAAASEEAVRLLVRVGCTVGEVCPSGARVEAGAQLLVADGSAAALLAGWKVAQTLMEYASGIATVAANIVQAARAVNPKIVVACTRKTFPGAKAISLKAIMAAGAAPHRIGLSETVLVFPEHRVFLAGESLASALARLKMACPERKIVVEVNHSEEALVAAQAGADVVQLEKFPPDIVATLVARMAEVAPHAKAAAAGGVNLANAADY
;
A
#
# COMPACT_ATOMS: atom_id res chain seq x y z
N THR A 1 18.14 -12.17 -5.01
CA THR A 1 17.14 -11.46 -4.17
C THR A 1 16.60 -10.23 -4.89
N GLU A 2 15.52 -9.62 -4.37
CA GLU A 2 15.01 -8.32 -4.88
C GLU A 2 16.10 -7.24 -4.78
N ILE A 3 16.86 -7.22 -3.71
CA ILE A 3 17.99 -6.28 -3.51
C ILE A 3 19.02 -6.42 -4.65
N ASP A 4 19.40 -7.64 -4.99
CA ASP A 4 20.36 -7.88 -6.09
C ASP A 4 19.79 -7.42 -7.44
N ARG A 5 18.49 -7.62 -7.67
CA ARG A 5 17.81 -7.17 -8.90
C ARG A 5 17.86 -5.65 -9.04
N TRP A 6 17.54 -4.90 -7.98
CA TRP A 6 17.58 -3.45 -7.99
C TRP A 6 19.00 -2.90 -8.20
N LEU A 7 20.01 -3.55 -7.59
CA LEU A 7 21.41 -3.16 -7.80
C LEU A 7 21.88 -3.43 -9.22
N ILE A 8 21.57 -4.60 -9.78
CA ILE A 8 22.00 -4.97 -11.14
C ILE A 8 21.31 -4.08 -12.20
N GLU A 9 20.10 -3.61 -11.94
CA GLU A 9 19.37 -2.72 -12.84
C GLU A 9 20.10 -1.39 -13.04
N ASP A 10 20.69 -0.82 -11.99
CA ASP A 10 21.36 0.49 -12.01
C ASP A 10 22.90 0.38 -12.08
N VAL A 11 23.49 -0.62 -11.43
CA VAL A 11 24.96 -0.74 -11.27
C VAL A 11 25.44 -2.14 -11.70
N PRO A 12 25.19 -2.55 -12.95
CA PRO A 12 25.55 -3.91 -13.40
C PRO A 12 27.07 -4.15 -13.45
N PHE A 13 27.86 -3.09 -13.69
CA PHE A 13 29.32 -3.16 -13.88
C PHE A 13 30.10 -2.19 -12.99
N GLY A 14 29.50 -1.69 -11.90
CA GLY A 14 30.08 -0.70 -11.01
C GLY A 14 29.88 0.75 -11.51
N ASP A 15 30.32 1.71 -10.71
CA ASP A 15 30.23 3.13 -11.07
C ASP A 15 31.47 3.55 -11.89
N LEU A 16 31.24 3.81 -13.17
CA LEU A 16 32.29 4.22 -14.11
C LEU A 16 32.99 5.50 -13.65
N THR A 17 32.26 6.48 -13.13
CA THR A 17 32.83 7.76 -12.68
C THR A 17 33.80 7.54 -11.53
N THR A 18 33.43 6.79 -10.53
CA THR A 18 34.29 6.44 -9.39
C THR A 18 35.54 5.70 -9.83
N HIS A 19 35.40 4.78 -10.79
CA HIS A 19 36.52 4.02 -11.36
C HIS A 19 37.49 4.93 -12.09
N VAL A 20 37.00 5.75 -13.01
CA VAL A 20 37.88 6.65 -13.84
C VAL A 20 38.57 7.73 -13.01
N LEU A 21 37.88 8.23 -11.96
CA LEU A 21 38.48 9.20 -11.02
C LEU A 21 39.52 8.54 -10.08
N GLY A 22 39.61 7.22 -10.02
CA GLY A 22 40.53 6.51 -9.13
C GLY A 22 40.28 6.73 -7.63
N ILE A 23 39.02 7.02 -7.24
CA ILE A 23 38.66 7.36 -5.85
C ILE A 23 38.04 6.18 -5.09
N GLY A 24 37.86 5.04 -5.72
CA GLY A 24 37.06 3.92 -5.22
C GLY A 24 37.39 3.46 -3.79
N GLU A 25 38.70 3.46 -3.44
CA GLU A 25 39.18 3.00 -2.12
C GLU A 25 39.11 4.08 -1.02
N ARG A 26 38.74 5.31 -1.36
CA ARG A 26 38.67 6.39 -0.36
C ARG A 26 37.48 6.14 0.58
N LEU A 27 37.73 6.21 1.88
CA LEU A 27 36.71 6.06 2.90
C LEU A 27 35.88 7.35 3.03
N GLY A 28 34.58 7.19 3.25
CA GLY A 28 33.64 8.28 3.41
C GLY A 28 32.44 7.91 4.26
N ARG A 29 31.64 8.92 4.55
CA ARG A 29 30.36 8.82 5.25
C ARG A 29 29.30 9.51 4.41
N MET A 30 28.12 8.88 4.34
CA MET A 30 26.95 9.41 3.67
C MET A 30 25.75 9.42 4.62
N THR A 31 25.04 10.55 4.65
CA THR A 31 23.84 10.72 5.47
C THR A 31 22.63 10.94 4.56
N PHE A 32 21.56 10.20 4.82
CA PHE A 32 20.28 10.37 4.17
C PHE A 32 19.36 11.17 5.11
N GLN A 33 18.74 12.22 4.58
CA GLN A 33 17.92 13.14 5.38
C GLN A 33 16.56 13.37 4.71
N ALA A 34 15.53 13.54 5.52
CA ALA A 34 14.21 13.95 5.06
C ALA A 34 14.24 15.40 4.57
N ARG A 35 13.68 15.68 3.39
CA ARG A 35 13.56 17.05 2.86
C ARG A 35 12.31 17.77 3.37
N GLU A 36 11.30 17.00 3.75
CA GLU A 36 10.01 17.47 4.21
C GLU A 36 9.48 16.56 5.31
N ILE A 37 8.34 16.92 5.91
CA ILE A 37 7.66 16.04 6.86
C ILE A 37 7.17 14.81 6.11
N LEU A 38 7.56 13.62 6.55
CA LEU A 38 7.20 12.36 5.92
C LEU A 38 7.04 11.21 6.93
N VAL A 39 6.46 10.12 6.47
CA VAL A 39 6.52 8.82 7.13
C VAL A 39 7.58 7.99 6.44
N ALA A 40 8.65 7.66 7.15
CA ALA A 40 9.76 6.88 6.61
C ALA A 40 9.28 5.47 6.21
N ALA A 41 9.73 4.99 5.06
CA ALA A 41 9.47 3.62 4.63
C ALA A 41 10.61 3.07 3.76
N ALA A 42 10.78 1.75 3.78
CA ALA A 42 11.84 1.02 3.12
C ALA A 42 13.26 1.34 3.64
N SER A 43 13.39 1.86 4.85
CA SER A 43 14.69 2.11 5.48
C SER A 43 15.48 0.82 5.65
N GLU A 44 14.82 -0.28 6.04
CA GLU A 44 15.45 -1.58 6.27
C GLU A 44 15.93 -2.22 4.95
N GLU A 45 15.23 -1.98 3.85
CA GLU A 45 15.65 -2.40 2.51
C GLU A 45 16.85 -1.57 2.04
N ALA A 46 16.83 -0.26 2.29
CA ALA A 46 17.96 0.63 2.01
C ALA A 46 19.23 0.20 2.78
N VAL A 47 19.08 -0.19 4.05
CA VAL A 47 20.17 -0.78 4.84
C VAL A 47 20.71 -2.03 4.17
N ARG A 48 19.85 -2.99 3.82
CA ARG A 48 20.26 -4.24 3.18
C ARG A 48 20.99 -4.00 1.84
N LEU A 49 20.53 -3.01 1.09
CA LEU A 49 21.13 -2.61 -0.18
C LEU A 49 22.53 -2.04 0.03
N LEU A 50 22.68 -1.11 0.97
CA LEU A 50 23.98 -0.50 1.30
C LEU A 50 24.97 -1.52 1.87
N VAL A 51 24.52 -2.41 2.75
CA VAL A 51 25.35 -3.52 3.25
C VAL A 51 25.75 -4.48 2.12
N ARG A 52 24.86 -4.73 1.17
CA ARG A 52 25.13 -5.62 0.01
C ARG A 52 26.26 -5.10 -0.90
N VAL A 53 26.43 -3.79 -0.99
CA VAL A 53 27.52 -3.18 -1.75
C VAL A 53 28.80 -2.95 -0.92
N GLY A 54 28.79 -3.29 0.38
CA GLY A 54 29.97 -3.23 1.26
C GLY A 54 30.02 -2.03 2.22
N CYS A 55 28.90 -1.32 2.42
CA CYS A 55 28.82 -0.27 3.45
C CYS A 55 28.54 -0.86 4.83
N THR A 56 28.98 -0.17 5.87
CA THR A 56 28.50 -0.33 7.25
C THR A 56 27.42 0.72 7.49
N VAL A 57 26.27 0.31 8.00
CA VAL A 57 25.15 1.22 8.29
C VAL A 57 25.01 1.38 9.80
N GLY A 58 24.96 2.63 10.27
CA GLY A 58 24.80 2.99 11.66
C GLY A 58 23.33 3.17 12.06
N GLU A 59 22.98 4.38 12.55
CA GLU A 59 21.62 4.69 12.96
C GLU A 59 20.66 4.68 11.79
N VAL A 60 19.47 4.11 12.01
CA VAL A 60 18.41 3.95 11.00
C VAL A 60 17.07 4.38 11.58
N CYS A 61 16.38 5.30 10.92
CA CYS A 61 15.00 5.63 11.21
C CYS A 61 14.10 4.47 10.71
N PRO A 62 13.31 3.83 11.59
CA PRO A 62 12.51 2.67 11.19
C PRO A 62 11.35 3.06 10.26
N SER A 63 10.95 2.14 9.39
CA SER A 63 9.73 2.30 8.60
C SER A 63 8.51 2.49 9.49
N GLY A 64 7.68 3.48 9.17
CA GLY A 64 6.51 3.88 9.97
C GLY A 64 6.75 5.08 10.88
N ALA A 65 7.99 5.49 11.11
CA ALA A 65 8.28 6.68 11.88
C ALA A 65 7.91 7.95 11.10
N ARG A 66 7.16 8.86 11.75
CA ARG A 66 6.91 10.20 11.23
C ARG A 66 8.08 11.09 11.61
N VAL A 67 8.66 11.78 10.66
CA VAL A 67 9.85 12.62 10.85
C VAL A 67 9.65 14.00 10.26
N GLU A 68 10.35 14.98 10.84
CA GLU A 68 10.39 16.36 10.39
C GLU A 68 11.43 16.57 9.28
N ALA A 69 11.32 17.69 8.56
CA ALA A 69 12.34 18.11 7.60
C ALA A 69 13.71 18.24 8.27
N GLY A 70 14.75 17.75 7.62
CA GLY A 70 16.13 17.73 8.15
C GLY A 70 16.43 16.52 9.04
N ALA A 71 15.44 15.71 9.42
CA ALA A 71 15.69 14.52 10.23
C ALA A 71 16.55 13.50 9.47
N GLN A 72 17.51 12.92 10.21
CA GLN A 72 18.37 11.86 9.69
C GLN A 72 17.58 10.55 9.54
N LEU A 73 17.61 9.97 8.35
CA LEU A 73 16.96 8.69 8.05
C LEU A 73 17.91 7.50 8.22
N LEU A 74 19.13 7.63 7.73
CA LEU A 74 20.19 6.65 7.96
C LEU A 74 21.58 7.27 7.69
N VAL A 75 22.61 6.62 8.23
CA VAL A 75 24.04 6.94 7.98
C VAL A 75 24.73 5.67 7.51
N ALA A 76 25.52 5.81 6.45
CA ALA A 76 26.35 4.74 5.92
C ALA A 76 27.81 5.17 5.85
N ASP A 77 28.72 4.28 6.25
CA ASP A 77 30.16 4.42 6.14
C ASP A 77 30.67 3.34 5.18
N GLY A 78 31.68 3.69 4.36
CA GLY A 78 32.26 2.74 3.43
C GLY A 78 33.29 3.37 2.49
N SER A 79 33.76 2.57 1.55
CA SER A 79 34.54 3.09 0.43
C SER A 79 33.70 3.92 -0.52
N ALA A 80 34.30 4.85 -1.24
CA ALA A 80 33.59 5.63 -2.25
C ALA A 80 32.91 4.73 -3.30
N ALA A 81 33.56 3.63 -3.68
CA ALA A 81 32.96 2.66 -4.60
C ALA A 81 31.66 2.06 -4.04
N ALA A 82 31.65 1.64 -2.77
CA ALA A 82 30.47 1.07 -2.13
C ALA A 82 29.36 2.14 -1.93
N LEU A 83 29.72 3.29 -1.37
CA LEU A 83 28.77 4.38 -1.11
C LEU A 83 28.09 4.85 -2.40
N LEU A 84 28.86 5.15 -3.45
CA LEU A 84 28.36 5.69 -4.70
C LEU A 84 27.59 4.66 -5.53
N ALA A 85 27.92 3.37 -5.43
CA ALA A 85 27.15 2.30 -6.05
C ALA A 85 25.77 2.10 -5.40
N GLY A 86 25.66 2.28 -4.08
CA GLY A 86 24.41 1.99 -3.36
C GLY A 86 23.46 3.18 -3.18
N TRP A 87 23.97 4.42 -3.14
CA TRP A 87 23.22 5.56 -2.60
C TRP A 87 21.97 5.93 -3.40
N LYS A 88 22.04 5.97 -4.75
CA LYS A 88 20.89 6.37 -5.56
C LYS A 88 19.77 5.36 -5.52
N VAL A 89 20.08 4.09 -5.59
CA VAL A 89 19.09 3.02 -5.50
C VAL A 89 18.42 3.05 -4.12
N ALA A 90 19.21 3.18 -3.03
CA ALA A 90 18.69 3.29 -1.66
C ALA A 90 17.83 4.54 -1.48
N GLN A 91 18.29 5.70 -1.95
CA GLN A 91 17.55 6.97 -1.88
C GLN A 91 16.22 6.88 -2.62
N THR A 92 16.25 6.46 -3.87
CA THR A 92 15.05 6.36 -4.72
C THR A 92 14.03 5.40 -4.12
N LEU A 93 14.49 4.26 -3.59
CA LEU A 93 13.62 3.29 -2.92
C LEU A 93 12.91 3.90 -1.71
N MET A 94 13.65 4.60 -0.84
CA MET A 94 13.07 5.28 0.31
C MET A 94 12.15 6.44 -0.09
N GLU A 95 12.50 7.22 -1.12
CA GLU A 95 11.67 8.34 -1.62
C GLU A 95 10.30 7.85 -2.08
N TYR A 96 10.25 6.83 -2.96
CA TYR A 96 8.99 6.25 -3.43
C TYR A 96 8.18 5.63 -2.31
N ALA A 97 8.81 4.81 -1.48
CA ALA A 97 8.12 4.15 -0.37
C ALA A 97 7.60 5.14 0.67
N SER A 98 8.40 6.14 1.05
CA SER A 98 8.00 7.17 2.01
C SER A 98 6.90 8.08 1.46
N GLY A 99 6.92 8.38 0.14
CA GLY A 99 5.82 9.10 -0.50
C GLY A 99 4.49 8.35 -0.38
N ILE A 100 4.48 7.04 -0.68
CA ILE A 100 3.30 6.18 -0.52
C ILE A 100 2.86 6.14 0.95
N ALA A 101 3.81 5.92 1.88
CA ALA A 101 3.52 5.83 3.30
C ALA A 101 2.96 7.15 3.85
N THR A 102 3.51 8.29 3.45
CA THR A 102 3.07 9.61 3.92
C THR A 102 1.63 9.91 3.49
N VAL A 103 1.30 9.68 2.22
CA VAL A 103 -0.08 9.86 1.71
C VAL A 103 -1.05 8.92 2.44
N ALA A 104 -0.70 7.64 2.56
CA ALA A 104 -1.54 6.67 3.25
C ALA A 104 -1.74 7.03 4.73
N ALA A 105 -0.67 7.43 5.45
CA ALA A 105 -0.74 7.83 6.86
C ALA A 105 -1.64 9.05 7.09
N ASN A 106 -1.57 10.04 6.21
CA ASN A 106 -2.42 11.23 6.30
C ASN A 106 -3.91 10.87 6.13
N ILE A 107 -4.24 9.99 5.19
CA ILE A 107 -5.62 9.49 5.00
C ILE A 107 -6.08 8.68 6.22
N VAL A 108 -5.23 7.78 6.73
CA VAL A 108 -5.52 7.01 7.94
C VAL A 108 -5.77 7.93 9.13
N GLN A 109 -4.95 8.94 9.31
CA GLN A 109 -5.09 9.92 10.39
C GLN A 109 -6.41 10.70 10.27
N ALA A 110 -6.74 11.20 9.08
CA ALA A 110 -7.99 11.94 8.84
C ALA A 110 -9.23 11.07 9.13
N ALA A 111 -9.27 9.85 8.61
CA ALA A 111 -10.38 8.94 8.83
C ALA A 111 -10.51 8.52 10.32
N ARG A 112 -9.40 8.18 10.98
CA ARG A 112 -9.40 7.76 12.38
C ARG A 112 -9.65 8.90 13.37
N ALA A 113 -9.46 10.14 12.98
CA ALA A 113 -9.85 11.29 13.81
C ALA A 113 -11.37 11.34 14.04
N VAL A 114 -12.17 10.86 13.08
CA VAL A 114 -13.64 10.77 13.18
C VAL A 114 -14.07 9.41 13.70
N ASN A 115 -13.50 8.33 13.16
CA ASN A 115 -13.83 6.97 13.57
C ASN A 115 -12.55 6.17 13.89
N PRO A 116 -12.13 6.09 15.18
CA PRO A 116 -10.89 5.39 15.55
C PRO A 116 -10.83 3.91 15.16
N LYS A 117 -11.98 3.28 14.88
CA LYS A 117 -12.07 1.87 14.48
C LYS A 117 -12.10 1.64 12.98
N ILE A 118 -12.10 2.72 12.19
CA ILE A 118 -12.14 2.60 10.72
C ILE A 118 -10.87 1.91 10.18
N VAL A 119 -11.05 1.06 9.19
CA VAL A 119 -9.96 0.45 8.46
C VAL A 119 -9.82 1.16 7.10
N VAL A 120 -8.67 1.77 6.88
CA VAL A 120 -8.31 2.31 5.57
C VAL A 120 -7.61 1.21 4.80
N ALA A 121 -8.23 0.76 3.71
CA ALA A 121 -7.70 -0.30 2.86
C ALA A 121 -7.21 0.26 1.52
N CYS A 122 -5.96 0.00 1.18
CA CYS A 122 -5.39 0.44 -0.07
C CYS A 122 -5.63 -0.57 -1.20
N THR A 123 -5.92 -0.07 -2.39
CA THR A 123 -6.19 -0.89 -3.56
C THR A 123 -4.93 -1.63 -4.05
N ARG A 124 -5.13 -2.60 -4.95
CA ARG A 124 -4.08 -3.39 -5.60
C ARG A 124 -3.38 -2.67 -6.78
N LYS A 125 -3.67 -1.39 -6.99
CA LYS A 125 -3.17 -0.60 -8.13
C LYS A 125 -1.74 -0.10 -7.86
N THR A 126 -0.80 -1.02 -7.74
CA THR A 126 0.63 -0.73 -7.62
C THR A 126 1.31 -0.75 -8.98
N PHE A 127 2.43 -0.04 -9.12
CA PHE A 127 3.27 -0.19 -10.31
C PHE A 127 3.74 -1.65 -10.43
N PRO A 128 3.65 -2.28 -11.63
CA PRO A 128 4.12 -3.66 -11.82
C PRO A 128 5.59 -3.82 -11.40
N GLY A 129 5.86 -4.83 -10.59
CA GLY A 129 7.18 -5.06 -10.00
C GLY A 129 7.42 -4.40 -8.63
N ALA A 130 6.66 -3.35 -8.27
CA ALA A 130 6.83 -2.62 -7.00
C ALA A 130 5.86 -3.04 -5.89
N LYS A 131 5.12 -4.15 -6.07
CA LYS A 131 4.07 -4.57 -5.13
C LYS A 131 4.58 -4.74 -3.69
N ALA A 132 5.69 -5.45 -3.48
CA ALA A 132 6.19 -5.75 -2.14
C ALA A 132 6.50 -4.48 -1.35
N ILE A 133 7.20 -3.53 -1.97
CA ILE A 133 7.54 -2.23 -1.37
C ILE A 133 6.30 -1.37 -1.13
N SER A 134 5.37 -1.35 -2.09
CA SER A 134 4.12 -0.61 -1.93
C SER A 134 3.28 -1.15 -0.76
N LEU A 135 3.17 -2.47 -0.61
CA LEU A 135 2.48 -3.11 0.51
C LEU A 135 3.17 -2.78 1.84
N LYS A 136 4.51 -2.88 1.89
CA LYS A 136 5.25 -2.49 3.10
C LYS A 136 5.00 -1.03 3.46
N ALA A 137 5.03 -0.12 2.50
CA ALA A 137 4.82 1.31 2.71
C ALA A 137 3.42 1.62 3.29
N ILE A 138 2.35 1.06 2.73
CA ILE A 138 0.99 1.29 3.25
C ILE A 138 0.80 0.69 4.64
N MET A 139 1.40 -0.47 4.91
CA MET A 139 1.33 -1.11 6.24
C MET A 139 2.12 -0.31 7.28
N ALA A 140 3.29 0.22 6.94
CA ALA A 140 4.07 1.13 7.78
C ALA A 140 3.27 2.41 8.12
N ALA A 141 2.37 2.84 7.24
CA ALA A 141 1.46 3.97 7.44
C ALA A 141 0.22 3.64 8.29
N GLY A 142 0.05 2.40 8.75
CA GLY A 142 -1.14 1.97 9.50
C GLY A 142 -2.38 1.69 8.65
N ALA A 143 -2.24 1.65 7.31
CA ALA A 143 -3.27 1.17 6.40
C ALA A 143 -3.16 -0.35 6.20
N ALA A 144 -4.19 -0.95 5.63
CA ALA A 144 -4.23 -2.37 5.29
C ALA A 144 -4.24 -2.56 3.76
N PRO A 145 -3.70 -3.65 3.21
CA PRO A 145 -3.99 -4.02 1.84
C PRO A 145 -5.45 -4.49 1.74
N HIS A 146 -6.19 -3.99 0.74
CA HIS A 146 -7.54 -4.50 0.47
C HIS A 146 -7.49 -5.98 0.09
N ARG A 147 -6.58 -6.33 -0.82
CA ARG A 147 -6.20 -7.71 -1.16
C ARG A 147 -4.81 -7.72 -1.80
N ILE A 148 -4.06 -8.78 -1.58
CA ILE A 148 -2.69 -8.89 -2.11
C ILE A 148 -2.70 -9.27 -3.60
N GLY A 149 -3.67 -10.08 -4.03
CA GLY A 149 -3.77 -10.55 -5.40
C GLY A 149 -5.17 -11.04 -5.76
N LEU A 150 -5.32 -11.61 -6.96
CA LEU A 150 -6.60 -12.16 -7.43
C LEU A 150 -6.95 -13.53 -6.82
N SER A 151 -5.98 -14.21 -6.24
CA SER A 151 -6.13 -15.58 -5.71
C SER A 151 -6.36 -15.64 -4.20
N GLU A 152 -6.48 -14.48 -3.53
CA GLU A 152 -6.54 -14.41 -2.08
C GLU A 152 -7.97 -14.25 -1.54
N THR A 153 -8.70 -13.29 -2.09
CA THR A 153 -10.08 -12.98 -1.68
C THR A 153 -11.01 -13.00 -2.89
N VAL A 154 -12.28 -13.23 -2.64
CA VAL A 154 -13.32 -13.16 -3.66
C VAL A 154 -13.86 -11.74 -3.72
N LEU A 155 -13.72 -11.08 -4.87
CA LEU A 155 -14.32 -9.77 -5.14
C LEU A 155 -15.05 -9.84 -6.48
N VAL A 156 -16.37 -9.74 -6.40
CA VAL A 156 -17.26 -9.77 -7.55
C VAL A 156 -17.50 -8.35 -8.03
N PHE A 157 -16.95 -8.02 -9.19
CA PHE A 157 -17.18 -6.75 -9.88
C PHE A 157 -18.40 -6.82 -10.82
N PRO A 158 -18.96 -5.68 -11.24
CA PRO A 158 -19.95 -5.65 -12.32
C PRO A 158 -19.50 -6.41 -13.56
N GLU A 159 -18.23 -6.32 -13.93
CA GLU A 159 -17.63 -7.01 -15.10
C GLU A 159 -17.71 -8.54 -14.98
N HIS A 160 -17.57 -9.11 -13.76
CA HIS A 160 -17.78 -10.54 -13.57
C HIS A 160 -19.25 -10.94 -13.82
N ARG A 161 -20.19 -10.07 -13.39
CA ARG A 161 -21.63 -10.34 -13.48
C ARG A 161 -22.15 -10.40 -14.92
N VAL A 162 -21.49 -9.66 -15.85
CA VAL A 162 -21.81 -9.73 -17.27
C VAL A 162 -21.72 -11.17 -17.82
N PHE A 163 -20.83 -12.00 -17.27
CA PHE A 163 -20.60 -13.38 -17.70
C PHE A 163 -21.48 -14.41 -16.96
N LEU A 164 -22.39 -13.98 -16.07
CA LEU A 164 -23.25 -14.92 -15.33
C LEU A 164 -24.48 -15.41 -16.11
N ALA A 165 -24.65 -15.00 -17.38
CA ALA A 165 -25.68 -15.52 -18.29
C ALA A 165 -27.09 -15.59 -17.70
N GLY A 166 -27.53 -14.57 -16.92
CA GLY A 166 -28.84 -14.51 -16.29
C GLY A 166 -28.94 -15.22 -14.93
N GLU A 167 -27.86 -15.79 -14.42
CA GLU A 167 -27.81 -16.28 -13.04
C GLU A 167 -28.02 -15.12 -12.06
N SER A 168 -28.88 -15.33 -11.04
CA SER A 168 -29.07 -14.31 -10.01
C SER A 168 -27.82 -14.13 -9.15
N LEU A 169 -27.61 -12.91 -8.62
CA LEU A 169 -26.51 -12.64 -7.71
C LEU A 169 -26.55 -13.57 -6.49
N ALA A 170 -27.73 -13.84 -5.94
CA ALA A 170 -27.91 -14.74 -4.81
C ALA A 170 -27.42 -16.16 -5.09
N SER A 171 -27.74 -16.71 -6.29
CA SER A 171 -27.27 -18.02 -6.72
C SER A 171 -25.75 -18.04 -6.89
N ALA A 172 -25.19 -17.02 -7.54
CA ALA A 172 -23.74 -16.89 -7.72
C ALA A 172 -23.00 -16.80 -6.38
N LEU A 173 -23.50 -16.02 -5.41
CA LEU A 173 -22.89 -15.91 -4.09
C LEU A 173 -23.01 -17.21 -3.29
N ALA A 174 -24.13 -17.91 -3.36
CA ALA A 174 -24.28 -19.22 -2.71
C ALA A 174 -23.24 -20.22 -3.27
N ARG A 175 -23.07 -20.27 -4.58
CA ARG A 175 -22.05 -21.11 -5.24
C ARG A 175 -20.63 -20.73 -4.81
N LEU A 176 -20.31 -19.43 -4.72
CA LEU A 176 -19.00 -18.95 -4.26
C LEU A 176 -18.74 -19.34 -2.81
N LYS A 177 -19.74 -19.23 -1.92
CA LYS A 177 -19.61 -19.63 -0.51
C LYS A 177 -19.35 -21.13 -0.37
N MET A 178 -20.02 -21.96 -1.18
CA MET A 178 -19.76 -23.39 -1.19
C MET A 178 -18.35 -23.74 -1.70
N ALA A 179 -17.89 -23.05 -2.74
CA ALA A 179 -16.57 -23.29 -3.33
C ALA A 179 -15.41 -22.73 -2.51
N CYS A 180 -15.65 -21.67 -1.74
CA CYS A 180 -14.64 -20.96 -0.95
C CYS A 180 -15.15 -20.68 0.48
N PRO A 181 -15.40 -21.71 1.31
CA PRO A 181 -16.09 -21.56 2.59
C PRO A 181 -15.32 -20.70 3.60
N GLU A 182 -14.00 -20.62 3.49
CA GLU A 182 -13.12 -19.85 4.39
C GLU A 182 -12.86 -18.43 3.90
N ARG A 183 -13.42 -18.03 2.73
CA ARG A 183 -13.14 -16.73 2.13
C ARG A 183 -14.30 -15.77 2.31
N LYS A 184 -13.96 -14.51 2.62
CA LYS A 184 -14.92 -13.41 2.57
C LYS A 184 -15.27 -13.09 1.12
N ILE A 185 -16.57 -12.87 0.88
CA ILE A 185 -17.07 -12.47 -0.43
C ILE A 185 -17.39 -10.99 -0.40
N VAL A 186 -16.69 -10.24 -1.24
CA VAL A 186 -16.91 -8.81 -1.46
C VAL A 186 -17.68 -8.67 -2.78
N VAL A 187 -18.69 -7.80 -2.80
CA VAL A 187 -19.44 -7.45 -4.01
C VAL A 187 -19.34 -5.95 -4.23
N GLU A 188 -18.83 -5.54 -5.38
CA GLU A 188 -18.84 -4.14 -5.78
C GLU A 188 -20.16 -3.78 -6.46
N VAL A 189 -20.72 -2.64 -6.08
CA VAL A 189 -21.99 -2.12 -6.58
C VAL A 189 -21.89 -0.62 -6.88
N ASN A 190 -22.69 -0.17 -7.86
CA ASN A 190 -22.73 1.22 -8.31
C ASN A 190 -24.10 1.87 -8.04
N HIS A 191 -25.09 1.11 -7.53
CA HIS A 191 -26.43 1.59 -7.27
C HIS A 191 -26.91 1.15 -5.89
N SER A 192 -27.68 2.02 -5.21
CA SER A 192 -28.13 1.81 -3.82
C SER A 192 -29.01 0.56 -3.65
N GLU A 193 -29.86 0.25 -4.63
CA GLU A 193 -30.71 -0.93 -4.58
C GLU A 193 -29.88 -2.23 -4.67
N GLU A 194 -28.85 -2.24 -5.51
CA GLU A 194 -27.95 -3.38 -5.62
C GLU A 194 -27.17 -3.64 -4.32
N ALA A 195 -26.87 -2.58 -3.55
CA ALA A 195 -26.16 -2.72 -2.27
C ALA A 195 -26.98 -3.59 -1.30
N LEU A 196 -28.26 -3.33 -1.19
CA LEU A 196 -29.16 -4.10 -0.31
C LEU A 196 -29.36 -5.52 -0.83
N VAL A 197 -29.54 -5.68 -2.14
CA VAL A 197 -29.65 -7.00 -2.78
C VAL A 197 -28.38 -7.83 -2.53
N ALA A 198 -27.20 -7.25 -2.72
CA ALA A 198 -25.93 -7.94 -2.47
C ALA A 198 -25.76 -8.34 -1.00
N ALA A 199 -26.11 -7.45 -0.07
CA ALA A 199 -26.06 -7.72 1.37
C ALA A 199 -27.01 -8.86 1.76
N GLN A 200 -28.27 -8.82 1.33
CA GLN A 200 -29.27 -9.86 1.58
C GLN A 200 -28.94 -11.19 0.91
N ALA A 201 -28.31 -11.15 -0.27
CA ALA A 201 -27.83 -12.35 -0.97
C ALA A 201 -26.62 -13.01 -0.28
N GLY A 202 -26.11 -12.40 0.80
CA GLY A 202 -25.07 -12.99 1.64
C GLY A 202 -23.66 -12.53 1.34
N ALA A 203 -23.44 -11.37 0.69
CA ALA A 203 -22.14 -10.76 0.64
C ALA A 203 -21.61 -10.47 2.06
N ASP A 204 -20.35 -10.74 2.32
CA ASP A 204 -19.71 -10.39 3.60
C ASP A 204 -19.35 -8.90 3.65
N VAL A 205 -19.01 -8.33 2.49
CA VAL A 205 -18.72 -6.90 2.33
C VAL A 205 -19.38 -6.41 1.04
N VAL A 206 -20.05 -5.26 1.12
CA VAL A 206 -20.56 -4.54 -0.05
C VAL A 206 -19.67 -3.33 -0.29
N GLN A 207 -18.95 -3.32 -1.41
CA GLN A 207 -18.10 -2.23 -1.81
C GLN A 207 -18.93 -1.22 -2.62
N LEU A 208 -19.08 -0.02 -2.04
CA LEU A 208 -19.88 1.09 -2.57
C LEU A 208 -18.97 1.96 -3.44
N GLU A 209 -18.99 1.74 -4.75
CA GLU A 209 -18.07 2.43 -5.68
C GLU A 209 -18.59 3.82 -6.03
N LYS A 210 -17.84 4.86 -5.62
CA LYS A 210 -18.11 6.29 -5.88
C LYS A 210 -19.43 6.82 -5.31
N PHE A 211 -19.95 6.21 -4.26
CA PHE A 211 -21.09 6.78 -3.56
C PHE A 211 -20.66 8.00 -2.72
N PRO A 212 -21.48 9.06 -2.67
CA PRO A 212 -21.23 10.17 -1.76
C PRO A 212 -21.45 9.78 -0.29
N PRO A 213 -20.81 10.47 0.67
CA PRO A 213 -20.83 10.08 2.09
C PRO A 213 -22.22 9.97 2.72
N ASP A 214 -23.15 10.86 2.39
CA ASP A 214 -24.55 10.86 2.87
C ASP A 214 -25.30 9.61 2.42
N ILE A 215 -25.08 9.18 1.19
CA ILE A 215 -25.67 7.94 0.67
C ILE A 215 -25.02 6.71 1.32
N VAL A 216 -23.70 6.75 1.54
CA VAL A 216 -23.00 5.68 2.29
C VAL A 216 -23.59 5.53 3.69
N ALA A 217 -23.77 6.62 4.43
CA ALA A 217 -24.38 6.61 5.76
C ALA A 217 -25.78 6.00 5.75
N THR A 218 -26.62 6.39 4.79
CA THR A 218 -27.97 5.85 4.59
C THR A 218 -27.93 4.35 4.31
N LEU A 219 -27.04 3.89 3.43
CA LEU A 219 -26.91 2.47 3.09
C LEU A 219 -26.38 1.65 4.25
N VAL A 220 -25.42 2.15 5.03
CA VAL A 220 -24.93 1.50 6.24
C VAL A 220 -26.06 1.24 7.23
N ALA A 221 -26.91 2.24 7.48
CA ALA A 221 -28.07 2.08 8.37
C ALA A 221 -29.05 1.02 7.85
N ARG A 222 -29.45 1.09 6.57
CA ARG A 222 -30.35 0.13 5.95
C ARG A 222 -29.77 -1.29 5.89
N MET A 223 -28.49 -1.43 5.60
CA MET A 223 -27.82 -2.74 5.61
C MET A 223 -27.79 -3.35 7.01
N ALA A 224 -27.60 -2.54 8.05
CA ALA A 224 -27.65 -3.02 9.43
C ALA A 224 -29.01 -3.63 9.82
N GLU A 225 -30.11 -3.12 9.23
CA GLU A 225 -31.48 -3.65 9.47
C GLU A 225 -31.73 -4.96 8.71
N VAL A 226 -31.33 -5.03 7.42
CA VAL A 226 -31.71 -6.14 6.54
C VAL A 226 -30.67 -7.24 6.43
N ALA A 227 -29.41 -6.95 6.72
CA ALA A 227 -28.27 -7.87 6.61
C ALA A 227 -27.14 -7.49 7.60
N PRO A 228 -27.35 -7.62 8.93
CA PRO A 228 -26.41 -7.14 9.97
C PRO A 228 -25.03 -7.82 9.93
N HIS A 229 -24.89 -8.92 9.20
CA HIS A 229 -23.63 -9.62 8.98
C HIS A 229 -22.73 -8.92 7.95
N ALA A 230 -23.32 -8.17 7.01
CA ALA A 230 -22.61 -7.50 5.93
C ALA A 230 -21.95 -6.20 6.40
N LYS A 231 -20.75 -5.93 5.88
CA LYS A 231 -20.04 -4.66 6.10
C LYS A 231 -20.11 -3.81 4.83
N ALA A 232 -20.20 -2.51 5.01
CA ALA A 232 -20.02 -1.56 3.90
C ALA A 232 -18.56 -1.13 3.80
N ALA A 233 -18.09 -0.93 2.57
CA ALA A 233 -16.78 -0.36 2.27
C ALA A 233 -16.96 0.73 1.22
N ALA A 234 -16.69 1.99 1.57
CA ALA A 234 -16.67 3.08 0.60
C ALA A 234 -15.42 2.96 -0.27
N ALA A 235 -15.58 3.07 -1.58
CA ALA A 235 -14.50 2.97 -2.55
C ALA A 235 -14.70 3.95 -3.72
N GLY A 236 -13.59 4.25 -4.41
CA GLY A 236 -13.63 5.14 -5.57
C GLY A 236 -13.66 6.61 -5.18
N GLY A 237 -12.50 7.29 -5.31
CA GLY A 237 -12.39 8.73 -5.08
C GLY A 237 -12.11 9.16 -3.65
N VAL A 238 -11.97 8.23 -2.70
CA VAL A 238 -11.56 8.57 -1.32
C VAL A 238 -10.11 9.09 -1.33
N ASN A 239 -9.89 10.23 -0.72
CA ASN A 239 -8.60 10.91 -0.65
C ASN A 239 -8.50 11.73 0.65
N LEU A 240 -7.38 12.44 0.86
CA LEU A 240 -7.15 13.19 2.09
C LEU A 240 -8.21 14.27 2.36
N ALA A 241 -8.76 14.89 1.30
CA ALA A 241 -9.71 16.00 1.45
C ALA A 241 -11.11 15.53 1.90
N ASN A 242 -11.46 14.25 1.66
CA ASN A 242 -12.80 13.72 1.95
C ASN A 242 -12.81 12.48 2.85
N ALA A 243 -11.66 11.97 3.27
CA ALA A 243 -11.60 10.74 4.07
C ALA A 243 -12.31 10.85 5.43
N ALA A 244 -12.44 12.04 5.99
CA ALA A 244 -13.15 12.31 7.23
C ALA A 244 -14.69 12.32 7.08
N ASP A 245 -15.18 12.44 5.84
CA ASP A 245 -16.62 12.52 5.56
C ASP A 245 -17.25 11.12 5.45
N TYR A 246 -16.41 10.08 5.20
CA TYR A 246 -16.81 8.68 5.11
C TYR A 246 -16.69 7.95 6.46
#